data_d368811b29a9702d8901232bf332e9b6
#
_entry.id   d368811b29a9702d8901232bf332e9b6
#
_cell.length_a   1.000
_cell.length_b   1.000
_cell.length_c   1.000
_cell.angle_alpha   90.00
_cell.angle_beta   90.00
_cell.angle_gamma   90.00
#
_symmetry.space_group_name_H-M   'P 1'
#
loop_
_entity.id
_entity.type
_entity.pdbx_description
1 polymer ?
#
loop_
_entity_poly.entity_id
_entity_poly.type
_entity_poly.pdbx_seq_one_letter_code
_entity_poly.pdbx_strand_id
1 'polypeptide(L)'
;LGFFNVYPNEKDFRKCVAAMTYGDDFKGSVHPRYRDFNFISYRDYLAEHGMKITLPDKGDDVVKFMRDEDADFLKRQSNYIPEIDCKIGKLNEMSIFKSLHANLKSKTETPKQVSASCIETAMHEWFAHGREVYDMRRAQMQEVCRRAKMSIPAVDATFDERVEFWLSKYGQA
;
A
#
# COMPACT_ATOMS: atom_id res chain seq x y z
N LEU A 1 -0.09 25.03 -4.85
CA LEU A 1 -0.85 26.25 -4.57
C LEU A 1 -1.37 26.27 -3.13
N GLY A 2 -2.12 25.28 -2.65
CA GLY A 2 -2.68 25.27 -1.28
C GLY A 2 -1.65 25.46 -0.16
N PHE A 3 -0.44 24.92 -0.29
CA PHE A 3 0.65 25.15 0.65
C PHE A 3 1.06 26.63 0.68
N PHE A 4 1.23 27.26 -0.47
CA PHE A 4 1.64 28.65 -0.56
C PHE A 4 0.52 29.62 -0.15
N ASN A 5 -0.73 29.19 -0.10
CA ASN A 5 -1.81 29.96 0.50
C ASN A 5 -1.63 30.11 2.02
N VAL A 6 -1.11 29.06 2.68
CA VAL A 6 -0.82 29.06 4.12
C VAL A 6 0.54 29.71 4.42
N TYR A 7 1.54 29.48 3.56
CA TYR A 7 2.91 29.97 3.71
C TYR A 7 3.38 30.75 2.47
N PRO A 8 2.90 31.98 2.27
CA PRO A 8 3.14 32.74 1.04
C PRO A 8 4.60 33.16 0.83
N ASN A 9 5.40 33.20 1.88
CA ASN A 9 6.81 33.58 1.81
C ASN A 9 7.75 32.40 1.50
N GLU A 10 7.25 31.15 1.55
CA GLU A 10 8.04 29.99 1.20
C GLU A 10 8.15 29.83 -0.33
N LYS A 11 9.30 29.31 -0.78
CA LYS A 11 9.59 29.18 -2.21
C LYS A 11 9.75 27.73 -2.67
N ASP A 12 9.96 26.81 -1.73
CA ASP A 12 10.26 25.41 -2.05
C ASP A 12 9.36 24.43 -1.27
N PHE A 13 8.25 24.07 -1.90
CA PHE A 13 7.31 23.10 -1.35
C PHE A 13 7.97 21.76 -0.98
N ARG A 14 8.91 21.28 -1.81
CA ARG A 14 9.54 19.96 -1.63
C ARG A 14 10.45 19.85 -0.41
N LYS A 15 10.95 20.99 0.09
CA LYS A 15 11.68 21.04 1.37
C LYS A 15 10.77 21.02 2.59
N CYS A 16 9.51 21.37 2.39
CA CYS A 16 8.52 21.52 3.46
C CYS A 16 7.58 20.32 3.57
N VAL A 17 7.31 19.67 2.44
CA VAL A 17 6.34 18.56 2.33
C VAL A 17 6.92 17.46 1.45
N ALA A 18 7.01 16.25 2.01
CA ALA A 18 7.22 15.04 1.23
C ALA A 18 5.86 14.51 0.77
N ALA A 19 5.60 14.48 -0.53
CA ALA A 19 4.30 14.16 -1.09
C ALA A 19 4.37 13.05 -2.13
N MET A 20 3.38 12.18 -2.11
CA MET A 20 3.11 11.17 -3.14
C MET A 20 1.72 11.40 -3.72
N THR A 21 1.60 11.33 -5.04
CA THR A 21 0.32 11.49 -5.75
C THR A 21 0.17 10.41 -6.81
N TYR A 22 -1.05 9.90 -6.97
CA TYR A 22 -1.42 9.03 -8.07
C TYR A 22 -2.90 9.25 -8.42
N GLY A 23 -3.15 9.85 -9.58
CA GLY A 23 -4.51 10.29 -9.95
C GLY A 23 -5.03 11.31 -8.94
N ASP A 24 -6.12 10.98 -8.29
CA ASP A 24 -6.78 11.75 -7.22
C ASP A 24 -6.27 11.42 -5.81
N ASP A 25 -5.53 10.32 -5.66
CA ASP A 25 -4.95 9.95 -4.37
C ASP A 25 -3.73 10.83 -4.02
N PHE A 26 -3.70 11.29 -2.78
CA PHE A 26 -2.61 12.08 -2.21
C PHE A 26 -2.25 11.59 -0.81
N LYS A 27 -0.96 11.34 -0.58
CA LYS A 27 -0.40 11.16 0.76
C LYS A 27 0.79 12.09 0.94
N GLY A 28 0.83 12.84 2.05
CA GLY A 28 1.91 13.79 2.32
C GLY A 28 2.33 13.79 3.79
N SER A 29 3.63 13.99 4.01
CA SER A 29 4.22 14.24 5.32
C SER A 29 4.73 15.68 5.36
N VAL A 30 4.34 16.44 6.37
CA VAL A 30 4.66 17.85 6.50
C VAL A 30 5.75 18.03 7.55
N HIS A 31 6.79 18.79 7.20
CA HIS A 31 7.86 19.13 8.14
C HIS A 31 7.29 19.87 9.37
N PRO A 32 7.73 19.58 10.61
CA PRO A 32 7.15 20.13 11.84
C PRO A 32 6.99 21.65 11.92
N ARG A 33 7.80 22.41 11.19
CA ARG A 33 7.69 23.89 11.12
C ARG A 33 6.49 24.40 10.34
N TYR A 34 5.84 23.53 9.52
CA TYR A 34 4.80 23.92 8.55
C TYR A 34 3.44 23.27 8.88
N ARG A 35 3.16 23.00 10.17
CA ARG A 35 1.98 22.25 10.61
C ARG A 35 0.65 22.96 10.40
N ASP A 36 0.65 24.24 10.07
CA ASP A 36 -0.58 24.93 9.68
C ASP A 36 -1.06 24.49 8.29
N PHE A 37 -0.15 23.96 7.44
CA PHE A 37 -0.53 23.21 6.27
C PHE A 37 -0.83 21.76 6.69
N ASN A 38 -2.10 21.42 6.75
CA ASN A 38 -2.63 20.14 7.21
C ASN A 38 -3.88 19.78 6.40
N PHE A 39 -4.50 18.63 6.70
CA PHE A 39 -5.68 18.19 5.95
C PHE A 39 -6.79 19.24 5.95
N ILE A 40 -7.06 19.91 7.07
CA ILE A 40 -8.15 20.89 7.17
C ILE A 40 -7.85 22.10 6.28
N SER A 41 -6.66 22.72 6.42
CA SER A 41 -6.31 23.90 5.63
C SER A 41 -6.25 23.58 4.14
N TYR A 42 -5.82 22.37 3.77
CA TYR A 42 -5.80 21.96 2.37
C TYR A 42 -7.21 21.65 1.83
N ARG A 43 -8.06 20.99 2.61
CA ARG A 43 -9.48 20.76 2.27
C ARG A 43 -10.21 22.09 2.02
N ASP A 44 -10.03 23.05 2.94
CA ASP A 44 -10.73 24.34 2.87
C ASP A 44 -10.28 25.12 1.64
N TYR A 45 -8.97 25.14 1.35
CA TYR A 45 -8.43 25.71 0.11
C TYR A 45 -9.02 25.06 -1.14
N LEU A 46 -9.11 23.74 -1.18
CA LEU A 46 -9.68 23.02 -2.33
C LEU A 46 -11.18 23.30 -2.48
N ALA A 47 -11.92 23.42 -1.38
CA ALA A 47 -13.34 23.74 -1.40
C ALA A 47 -13.62 25.12 -2.00
N GLU A 48 -12.79 26.13 -1.72
CA GLU A 48 -12.85 27.45 -2.37
C GLU A 48 -12.67 27.37 -3.90
N HIS A 49 -12.00 26.32 -4.38
CA HIS A 49 -11.79 26.06 -5.81
C HIS A 49 -12.74 25.01 -6.40
N GLY A 50 -13.85 24.69 -5.70
CA GLY A 50 -14.87 23.75 -6.16
C GLY A 50 -14.44 22.27 -6.12
N MET A 51 -13.35 21.94 -5.42
CA MET A 51 -12.85 20.58 -5.29
C MET A 51 -13.16 20.01 -3.90
N LYS A 52 -13.53 18.72 -3.83
CA LYS A 52 -13.78 18.01 -2.58
C LYS A 52 -12.74 16.93 -2.36
N ILE A 53 -12.12 16.91 -1.16
CA ILE A 53 -11.29 15.78 -0.71
C ILE A 53 -11.92 15.12 0.51
N THR A 54 -11.62 13.85 0.68
CA THR A 54 -12.08 13.02 1.81
C THR A 54 -10.89 12.26 2.41
N LEU A 55 -11.01 11.91 3.69
CA LEU A 55 -10.08 10.96 4.31
C LEU A 55 -10.26 9.54 3.73
N PRO A 56 -9.25 8.66 3.85
CA PRO A 56 -9.31 7.30 3.29
C PRO A 56 -10.47 6.45 3.82
N ASP A 57 -10.84 6.62 5.08
CA ASP A 57 -11.94 5.93 5.76
C ASP A 57 -13.33 6.49 5.41
N LYS A 58 -13.36 7.64 4.71
CA LYS A 58 -14.59 8.38 4.38
C LYS A 58 -15.45 8.74 5.60
N GLY A 59 -14.83 8.72 6.79
CA GLY A 59 -15.46 9.16 8.03
C GLY A 59 -15.68 10.67 8.05
N ASP A 60 -16.61 11.11 8.92
CA ASP A 60 -16.91 12.54 9.10
C ASP A 60 -15.93 13.21 10.08
N ASP A 61 -15.18 12.43 10.84
CA ASP A 61 -14.19 12.93 11.80
C ASP A 61 -12.97 13.53 11.06
N VAL A 62 -12.91 14.85 11.08
CA VAL A 62 -11.85 15.58 10.40
C VAL A 62 -10.65 15.79 11.34
N VAL A 63 -9.51 15.18 10.99
CA VAL A 63 -8.26 15.33 11.71
C VAL A 63 -7.24 16.15 10.91
N LYS A 64 -6.40 16.93 11.61
CA LYS A 64 -5.33 17.69 10.95
C LYS A 64 -4.27 16.78 10.33
N PHE A 65 -3.90 15.72 11.04
CA PHE A 65 -2.90 14.74 10.64
C PHE A 65 -3.35 13.34 11.04
N MET A 66 -3.03 12.36 10.22
CA MET A 66 -3.18 10.93 10.52
C MET A 66 -1.83 10.35 10.93
N ARG A 67 -1.83 9.23 11.64
CA ARG A 67 -0.64 8.41 11.83
C ARG A 67 -0.25 7.75 10.51
N ASP A 68 1.04 7.50 10.29
CA ASP A 68 1.52 6.91 9.04
C ASP A 68 0.90 5.53 8.74
N GLU A 69 0.71 4.72 9.79
CA GLU A 69 0.09 3.41 9.71
C GLU A 69 -1.41 3.45 9.36
N ASP A 70 -2.11 4.55 9.64
CA ASP A 70 -3.53 4.75 9.35
C ASP A 70 -3.75 5.48 8.01
N ALA A 71 -2.71 6.15 7.52
CA ALA A 71 -2.73 6.92 6.28
C ALA A 71 -2.64 6.01 5.05
N ASP A 72 -3.78 5.54 4.57
CA ASP A 72 -3.90 4.72 3.37
C ASP A 72 -3.50 5.49 2.11
N PHE A 73 -2.74 4.86 1.23
CA PHE A 73 -2.41 5.35 -0.12
C PHE A 73 -2.47 4.19 -1.10
N LEU A 74 -3.31 4.27 -2.11
CA LEU A 74 -3.56 3.20 -3.08
C LEU A 74 -3.98 1.87 -2.41
N LYS A 75 -4.78 1.95 -1.34
CA LYS A 75 -5.18 0.82 -0.48
C LYS A 75 -4.01 0.12 0.20
N ARG A 76 -2.89 0.82 0.37
CA ARG A 76 -1.71 0.35 1.07
C ARG A 76 -1.45 1.20 2.30
N GLN A 77 -1.14 0.54 3.39
CA GLN A 77 -0.70 1.14 4.64
C GLN A 77 0.78 0.83 4.86
N SER A 78 1.50 1.75 5.49
CA SER A 78 2.89 1.51 5.89
C SER A 78 2.95 0.43 6.96
N ASN A 79 3.76 -0.61 6.75
CA ASN A 79 4.03 -1.65 7.73
C ASN A 79 5.55 -1.86 7.86
N TYR A 80 6.06 -1.84 9.08
CA TYR A 80 7.47 -2.10 9.35
C TYR A 80 7.73 -3.60 9.41
N ILE A 81 8.70 -4.07 8.64
CA ILE A 81 9.15 -5.46 8.63
C ILE A 81 10.54 -5.53 9.25
N PRO A 82 10.66 -6.06 10.48
CA PRO A 82 11.93 -6.05 11.22
C PRO A 82 13.07 -6.75 10.48
N GLU A 83 12.78 -7.84 9.78
CA GLU A 83 13.76 -8.67 9.09
C GLU A 83 14.45 -7.97 7.91
N ILE A 84 13.87 -6.90 7.40
CA ILE A 84 14.45 -6.09 6.32
C ILE A 84 14.75 -4.67 6.77
N ASP A 85 14.49 -4.35 8.04
CA ASP A 85 14.64 -3.02 8.66
C ASP A 85 14.02 -1.89 7.81
N CYS A 86 12.84 -2.14 7.24
CA CYS A 86 12.19 -1.20 6.32
C CYS A 86 10.67 -1.18 6.49
N LYS A 87 10.08 0.00 6.25
CA LYS A 87 8.64 0.15 6.06
C LYS A 87 8.28 -0.10 4.61
N ILE A 88 7.36 -1.02 4.37
CA ILE A 88 6.83 -1.33 3.04
C ILE A 88 5.32 -1.19 2.99
N GLY A 89 4.77 -1.00 1.79
CA GLY A 89 3.33 -0.78 1.59
C GLY A 89 2.53 -2.07 1.64
N LYS A 90 1.87 -2.33 2.75
CA LYS A 90 0.96 -3.45 2.97
C LYS A 90 -0.38 -3.21 2.26
N LEU A 91 -0.70 -4.00 1.24
CA LEU A 91 -1.99 -3.95 0.55
C LEU A 91 -3.11 -4.44 1.47
N ASN A 92 -4.26 -3.77 1.46
CA ASN A 92 -5.45 -4.21 2.20
C ASN A 92 -5.82 -5.67 1.84
N GLU A 93 -5.98 -6.54 2.84
CA GLU A 93 -6.25 -7.97 2.62
C GLU A 93 -7.53 -8.24 1.79
N MET A 94 -8.56 -7.41 1.96
CA MET A 94 -9.77 -7.54 1.13
C MET A 94 -9.49 -7.33 -0.36
N SER A 95 -8.47 -6.52 -0.69
CA SER A 95 -8.03 -6.35 -2.09
C SER A 95 -7.30 -7.60 -2.60
N ILE A 96 -6.50 -8.25 -1.75
CA ILE A 96 -5.85 -9.53 -2.07
C ILE A 96 -6.92 -10.60 -2.29
N PHE A 97 -7.89 -10.74 -1.39
CA PHE A 97 -8.97 -11.70 -1.54
C PHE A 97 -9.84 -11.45 -2.78
N LYS A 98 -10.16 -10.19 -3.08
CA LYS A 98 -10.88 -9.85 -4.32
C LYS A 98 -10.12 -10.30 -5.56
N SER A 99 -8.80 -10.14 -5.59
CA SER A 99 -7.95 -10.62 -6.69
C SER A 99 -8.00 -12.15 -6.83
N LEU A 100 -7.92 -12.88 -5.71
CA LEU A 100 -8.00 -14.35 -5.70
C LEU A 100 -9.36 -14.88 -6.16
N HIS A 101 -10.45 -14.15 -5.90
CA HIS A 101 -11.81 -14.52 -6.30
C HIS A 101 -12.21 -13.98 -7.68
N ALA A 102 -11.37 -13.17 -8.30
CA ALA A 102 -11.67 -12.59 -9.60
C ALA A 102 -11.64 -13.66 -10.71
N ASN A 103 -12.75 -13.84 -11.39
CA ASN A 103 -12.79 -14.71 -12.58
C ASN A 103 -12.33 -13.90 -13.81
N LEU A 104 -11.02 -13.76 -13.94
CA LEU A 104 -10.40 -13.02 -15.03
C LEU A 104 -10.35 -13.89 -16.29
N LYS A 105 -10.92 -13.39 -17.38
CA LYS A 105 -10.80 -14.03 -18.71
C LYS A 105 -9.55 -13.50 -19.40
N SER A 106 -8.65 -14.41 -19.78
CA SER A 106 -7.49 -14.11 -20.63
C SER A 106 -7.70 -14.68 -22.03
N LYS A 107 -7.14 -14.01 -23.02
CA LYS A 107 -7.12 -14.49 -24.41
C LYS A 107 -5.92 -15.42 -24.68
N THR A 108 -4.91 -15.37 -23.84
CA THR A 108 -3.60 -16.02 -24.02
C THR A 108 -3.30 -17.09 -22.97
N GLU A 109 -3.98 -17.04 -21.81
CA GLU A 109 -3.72 -17.93 -20.67
C GLU A 109 -4.93 -18.78 -20.33
N THR A 110 -4.67 -19.98 -19.89
CA THR A 110 -5.71 -20.87 -19.38
C THR A 110 -6.21 -20.38 -18.00
N PRO A 111 -7.43 -20.72 -17.60
CA PRO A 111 -7.93 -20.38 -16.25
C PRO A 111 -7.00 -20.83 -15.12
N LYS A 112 -6.33 -21.98 -15.29
CA LYS A 112 -5.36 -22.51 -14.33
C LYS A 112 -4.10 -21.62 -14.22
N GLN A 113 -3.60 -21.14 -15.34
CA GLN A 113 -2.46 -20.18 -15.36
C GLN A 113 -2.83 -18.86 -14.73
N VAL A 114 -3.99 -18.31 -15.06
CA VAL A 114 -4.50 -17.08 -14.43
C VAL A 114 -4.62 -17.24 -12.92
N SER A 115 -5.19 -18.36 -12.45
CA SER A 115 -5.30 -18.64 -11.02
C SER A 115 -3.92 -18.77 -10.35
N ALA A 116 -2.96 -19.40 -11.02
CA ALA A 116 -1.58 -19.49 -10.51
C ALA A 116 -0.93 -18.12 -10.35
N SER A 117 -1.06 -17.25 -11.35
CA SER A 117 -0.55 -15.87 -11.29
C SER A 117 -1.23 -15.04 -10.17
N CYS A 118 -2.53 -15.22 -9.96
CA CYS A 118 -3.24 -14.57 -8.85
C CYS A 118 -2.71 -15.03 -7.48
N ILE A 119 -2.49 -16.35 -7.31
CA ILE A 119 -1.95 -16.90 -6.05
C ILE A 119 -0.51 -16.41 -5.83
N GLU A 120 0.33 -16.41 -6.86
CA GLU A 120 1.69 -15.92 -6.78
C GLU A 120 1.72 -14.45 -6.36
N THR A 121 0.91 -13.59 -7.00
CA THR A 121 0.76 -12.18 -6.64
C THR A 121 0.29 -12.02 -5.19
N ALA A 122 -0.69 -12.81 -4.75
CA ALA A 122 -1.18 -12.77 -3.37
C ALA A 122 -0.09 -13.12 -2.36
N MET A 123 0.76 -14.13 -2.64
CA MET A 123 1.89 -14.49 -1.77
C MET A 123 2.93 -13.36 -1.69
N HIS A 124 3.18 -12.63 -2.78
CA HIS A 124 4.03 -11.44 -2.76
C HIS A 124 3.43 -10.31 -1.91
N GLU A 125 2.12 -10.09 -2.01
CA GLU A 125 1.44 -9.05 -1.22
C GLU A 125 1.41 -9.40 0.27
N TRP A 126 1.19 -10.65 0.65
CA TRP A 126 1.18 -11.07 2.06
C TRP A 126 2.55 -10.97 2.74
N PHE A 127 3.65 -10.95 2.01
CA PHE A 127 4.96 -10.66 2.59
C PHE A 127 4.97 -9.34 3.36
N ALA A 128 4.34 -8.30 2.83
CA ALA A 128 4.23 -6.99 3.47
C ALA A 128 3.37 -6.99 4.75
N HIS A 129 2.66 -8.07 5.05
CA HIS A 129 1.87 -8.22 6.28
C HIS A 129 2.68 -8.77 7.45
N GLY A 130 3.92 -9.21 7.22
CA GLY A 130 4.81 -9.80 8.21
C GLY A 130 4.68 -11.31 8.32
N ARG A 131 5.61 -11.90 9.07
CA ARG A 131 5.82 -13.35 9.15
C ARG A 131 4.57 -14.13 9.52
N GLU A 132 3.90 -13.74 10.59
CA GLU A 132 2.76 -14.48 11.12
C GLU A 132 1.64 -14.62 10.08
N VAL A 133 1.26 -13.50 9.45
CA VAL A 133 0.23 -13.49 8.41
C VAL A 133 0.70 -14.26 7.18
N TYR A 134 1.94 -14.05 6.75
CA TYR A 134 2.51 -14.76 5.60
C TYR A 134 2.46 -16.28 5.78
N ASP A 135 2.94 -16.80 6.91
CA ASP A 135 3.00 -18.24 7.17
C ASP A 135 1.60 -18.86 7.25
N MET A 136 0.66 -18.17 7.89
CA MET A 136 -0.75 -18.58 7.92
C MET A 136 -1.35 -18.66 6.51
N ARG A 137 -1.16 -17.64 5.69
CA ARG A 137 -1.69 -17.58 4.33
C ARG A 137 -0.99 -18.57 3.40
N ARG A 138 0.31 -18.75 3.58
CA ARG A 138 1.10 -19.77 2.88
C ARG A 138 0.53 -21.16 3.12
N ALA A 139 0.28 -21.56 4.36
CA ALA A 139 -0.32 -22.85 4.68
C ALA A 139 -1.71 -23.02 4.02
N GLN A 140 -2.54 -21.97 4.00
CA GLN A 140 -3.83 -22.00 3.32
C GLN A 140 -3.67 -22.20 1.80
N MET A 141 -2.74 -21.49 1.18
CA MET A 141 -2.50 -21.61 -0.27
C MET A 141 -1.87 -22.95 -0.65
N GLN A 142 -1.03 -23.53 0.21
CA GLN A 142 -0.53 -24.89 0.02
C GLN A 142 -1.67 -25.91 -0.05
N GLU A 143 -2.65 -25.80 0.84
CA GLU A 143 -3.83 -26.68 0.82
C GLU A 143 -4.70 -26.46 -0.42
N VAL A 144 -4.88 -25.21 -0.84
CA VAL A 144 -5.58 -24.88 -2.10
C VAL A 144 -4.86 -25.50 -3.30
N CYS A 145 -3.54 -25.34 -3.40
CA CYS A 145 -2.72 -25.92 -4.46
C CYS A 145 -2.78 -27.44 -4.48
N ARG A 146 -2.70 -28.08 -3.31
CA ARG A 146 -2.82 -29.53 -3.16
C ARG A 146 -4.16 -30.04 -3.70
N ARG A 147 -5.27 -29.41 -3.31
CA ARG A 147 -6.63 -29.77 -3.79
C ARG A 147 -6.80 -29.55 -5.29
N ALA A 148 -6.26 -28.45 -5.80
CA ALA A 148 -6.35 -28.09 -7.22
C ALA A 148 -5.33 -28.82 -8.10
N LYS A 149 -4.45 -29.64 -7.50
CA LYS A 149 -3.32 -30.30 -8.20
C LYS A 149 -2.49 -29.29 -8.99
N MET A 150 -2.11 -28.21 -8.32
CA MET A 150 -1.27 -27.15 -8.85
C MET A 150 0.06 -27.12 -8.11
N SER A 151 1.15 -26.79 -8.82
CA SER A 151 2.46 -26.48 -8.24
C SER A 151 2.78 -25.03 -8.54
N ILE A 152 2.99 -24.22 -7.50
CA ILE A 152 3.26 -22.80 -7.59
C ILE A 152 4.46 -22.51 -6.68
N PRO A 153 5.67 -22.25 -7.23
CA PRO A 153 6.89 -22.07 -6.43
C PRO A 153 6.76 -20.98 -5.37
N ALA A 154 5.99 -19.92 -5.66
CA ALA A 154 5.75 -18.84 -4.72
C ALA A 154 5.07 -19.28 -3.41
N VAL A 155 4.30 -20.36 -3.45
CA VAL A 155 3.61 -20.93 -2.28
C VAL A 155 4.55 -21.80 -1.43
N ASP A 156 5.60 -22.35 -2.05
CA ASP A 156 6.60 -23.15 -1.35
C ASP A 156 7.65 -22.28 -0.63
N ALA A 157 7.88 -21.05 -1.10
CA ALA A 157 8.84 -20.13 -0.53
C ALA A 157 8.50 -19.76 0.91
N THR A 158 9.46 -19.91 1.81
CA THR A 158 9.36 -19.48 3.20
C THR A 158 9.43 -17.96 3.35
N PHE A 159 9.05 -17.44 4.51
CA PHE A 159 9.21 -16.01 4.78
C PHE A 159 10.69 -15.58 4.72
N ASP A 160 11.62 -16.41 5.22
CA ASP A 160 13.04 -16.10 5.21
C ASP A 160 13.61 -16.04 3.79
N GLU A 161 13.23 -16.96 2.91
CA GLU A 161 13.59 -16.90 1.48
C GLU A 161 13.06 -15.64 0.80
N ARG A 162 11.89 -15.13 1.22
CA ARG A 162 11.34 -13.84 0.75
C ARG A 162 12.17 -12.65 1.28
N VAL A 163 12.60 -12.70 2.52
CA VAL A 163 13.53 -11.70 3.11
C VAL A 163 14.84 -11.67 2.32
N GLU A 164 15.46 -12.83 2.09
CA GLU A 164 16.69 -12.93 1.31
C GLU A 164 16.53 -12.37 -0.10
N PHE A 165 15.43 -12.74 -0.79
CA PHE A 165 15.13 -12.21 -2.11
C PHE A 165 14.96 -10.69 -2.08
N TRP A 166 14.24 -10.15 -1.09
CA TRP A 166 14.01 -8.72 -0.96
C TRP A 166 15.33 -7.97 -0.71
N LEU A 167 16.15 -8.45 0.21
CA LEU A 167 17.46 -7.87 0.51
C LEU A 167 18.41 -7.94 -0.69
N SER A 168 18.41 -9.03 -1.44
CA SER A 168 19.24 -9.17 -2.64
C SER A 168 18.86 -8.16 -3.73
N LYS A 169 17.58 -7.80 -3.81
CA LYS A 169 17.05 -6.92 -4.86
C LYS A 169 17.07 -5.45 -4.47
N TYR A 170 16.83 -5.13 -3.21
CA TYR A 170 16.59 -3.76 -2.72
C TYR A 170 17.51 -3.34 -1.57
N GLY A 171 18.20 -4.26 -0.93
CA GLY A 171 19.04 -3.99 0.26
C GLY A 171 20.37 -3.28 -0.03
N GLN A 172 20.64 -2.91 -1.27
CA GLN A 172 21.87 -2.19 -1.67
C GLN A 172 21.60 -0.69 -1.98
N ALA A 173 20.44 -0.16 -1.59
CA ALA A 173 20.06 1.23 -1.83
C ALA A 173 20.41 2.13 -0.65
#